data_66abe076259fb963ffdf8960b0ac574b
#
_entry.id   66abe076259fb963ffdf8960b0ac574b
#
_cell.length_a   1.000
_cell.length_b   1.000
_cell.length_c   1.000
_cell.angle_alpha   90.00
_cell.angle_beta   90.00
_cell.angle_gamma   90.00
#
_symmetry.space_group_name_H-M   'P 1'
#
loop_
_entity.id
_entity.type
_entity.pdbx_description
1 polymer ?
#
loop_
_entity_poly.entity_id
_entity_poly.type
_entity_poly.pdbx_seq_one_letter_code
_entity_poly.pdbx_strand_id
1 'polypeptide(L)'
;MRWYPWLRPDFEKLVASYQAGRGHHALLIQALPGMGDDALIYALSRYLLCQQPQGHKSCGHCRGCQLMQAGTHPDYYTLAPEKGKNTLGIDAVREVTEKLNEHARLGGAKVVWVTDAALLTDAAANALLKTLEEPPAETWFFLATREPERLLATLRSRCRLHYLAPPPEQYAVTWLSREVTMSQDALLAALRLSAGSPGAALALFHGDNWQARETLCQALAYSVPSGDWYSLLAALNHEQAPARLHWLATLLMDALKRHHGAAQVTNVDVPGLVVELANHLSLSRLQAILGDVCHIREQLMSVTGINRELLITDLLLRIEHYLQPGVVLPVPHL
;
A
#
# COMPACT_ATOMS: atom_id res chain seq x y z
N MET A 1 -3.34 -15.94 7.26
CA MET A 1 -2.28 -15.16 6.59
C MET A 1 -1.68 -15.97 5.46
N ARG A 2 -1.46 -15.36 4.32
CA ARG A 2 -0.85 -16.01 3.16
C ARG A 2 0.62 -15.63 3.07
N TRP A 3 1.51 -16.65 3.01
CA TRP A 3 2.93 -16.45 2.75
C TRP A 3 3.19 -16.21 1.27
N TYR A 4 4.04 -15.23 0.95
CA TYR A 4 4.44 -14.93 -0.42
C TYR A 4 5.91 -15.28 -0.65
N PRO A 5 6.27 -15.86 -1.83
CA PRO A 5 7.62 -16.35 -2.06
C PRO A 5 8.71 -15.28 -2.02
N TRP A 6 8.39 -14.03 -2.41
CA TRP A 6 9.33 -12.90 -2.39
C TRP A 6 9.71 -12.42 -0.99
N LEU A 7 8.98 -12.83 0.06
CA LEU A 7 9.30 -12.50 1.45
C LEU A 7 10.50 -13.28 2.01
N ARG A 8 10.84 -14.39 1.35
CA ARG A 8 11.83 -15.32 1.88
C ARG A 8 13.22 -14.72 2.08
N PRO A 9 13.80 -13.95 1.15
CA PRO A 9 15.12 -13.34 1.33
C PRO A 9 15.16 -12.37 2.53
N ASP A 10 14.12 -11.53 2.69
CA ASP A 10 14.03 -10.59 3.80
C ASP A 10 13.85 -11.32 5.14
N PHE A 11 13.00 -12.34 5.16
CA PHE A 11 12.80 -13.18 6.33
C PHE A 11 14.10 -13.85 6.79
N GLU A 12 14.82 -14.52 5.88
CA GLU A 12 16.08 -15.20 6.19
C GLU A 12 17.16 -14.23 6.68
N LYS A 13 17.26 -13.04 6.06
CA LYS A 13 18.17 -11.96 6.47
C LYS A 13 17.85 -11.44 7.87
N LEU A 14 16.58 -11.18 8.16
CA LEU A 14 16.16 -10.70 9.48
C LEU A 14 16.39 -11.77 10.56
N VAL A 15 16.00 -13.02 10.31
CA VAL A 15 16.22 -14.13 11.24
C VAL A 15 17.71 -14.32 11.52
N ALA A 16 18.57 -14.30 10.50
CA ALA A 16 20.02 -14.39 10.68
C ALA A 16 20.57 -13.25 11.55
N SER A 17 20.00 -12.05 11.45
CA SER A 17 20.37 -10.92 12.31
C SER A 17 20.00 -11.17 13.79
N TYR A 18 18.82 -11.73 14.05
CA TYR A 18 18.40 -12.11 15.41
C TYR A 18 19.24 -13.24 15.98
N GLN A 19 19.54 -14.28 15.20
CA GLN A 19 20.42 -15.39 15.62
C GLN A 19 21.82 -14.91 16.00
N ALA A 20 22.33 -13.90 15.28
CA ALA A 20 23.65 -13.32 15.54
C ALA A 20 23.66 -12.31 16.70
N GLY A 21 22.56 -12.14 17.44
CA GLY A 21 22.43 -11.15 18.51
C GLY A 21 22.50 -9.69 18.05
N ARG A 22 22.32 -9.46 16.74
CA ARG A 22 22.34 -8.11 16.11
C ARG A 22 20.95 -7.65 15.67
N GLY A 23 19.91 -8.39 16.04
CA GLY A 23 18.53 -8.01 15.81
C GLY A 23 18.19 -6.71 16.54
N HIS A 24 17.55 -5.77 15.85
CA HIS A 24 17.09 -4.54 16.51
C HIS A 24 15.76 -4.84 17.20
N HIS A 25 15.59 -4.34 18.42
CA HIS A 25 14.37 -4.56 19.22
C HIS A 25 13.11 -3.93 18.61
N ALA A 26 13.25 -2.91 17.77
CA ALA A 26 12.15 -2.25 17.09
C ALA A 26 12.41 -2.16 15.57
N LEU A 27 11.63 -2.88 14.77
CA LEU A 27 11.66 -2.78 13.31
C LEU A 27 10.44 -1.99 12.82
N LEU A 28 10.71 -0.96 12.03
CA LEU A 28 9.71 -0.25 11.23
C LEU A 28 9.73 -0.84 9.82
N ILE A 29 8.71 -1.62 9.47
CA ILE A 29 8.61 -2.30 8.18
C ILE A 29 7.78 -1.42 7.25
N GLN A 30 8.45 -0.83 6.28
CA GLN A 30 7.81 -0.08 5.20
C GLN A 30 7.53 -1.01 4.03
N ALA A 31 6.28 -1.07 3.61
CA ALA A 31 5.86 -1.89 2.47
C ALA A 31 4.71 -1.25 1.70
N LEU A 32 4.61 -1.52 0.41
CA LEU A 32 3.41 -1.21 -0.37
C LEU A 32 2.24 -2.13 0.04
N PRO A 33 0.99 -1.71 -0.14
CA PRO A 33 -0.17 -2.59 0.03
C PRO A 33 0.01 -3.89 -0.77
N GLY A 34 -0.34 -5.03 -0.18
CA GLY A 34 -0.25 -6.33 -0.87
C GLY A 34 1.15 -6.95 -0.94
N MET A 35 2.15 -6.36 -0.30
CA MET A 35 3.50 -6.94 -0.25
C MET A 35 3.60 -8.11 0.74
N GLY A 36 2.67 -8.24 1.70
CA GLY A 36 2.66 -9.32 2.69
C GLY A 36 3.53 -9.04 3.91
N ASP A 37 3.68 -7.78 4.26
CA ASP A 37 4.36 -7.34 5.48
C ASP A 37 3.77 -7.95 6.75
N ASP A 38 2.46 -8.15 6.78
CA ASP A 38 1.74 -8.87 7.83
C ASP A 38 2.22 -10.34 7.95
N ALA A 39 2.39 -11.02 6.84
CA ALA A 39 2.89 -12.39 6.82
C ALA A 39 4.37 -12.48 7.22
N LEU A 40 5.19 -11.49 6.81
CA LEU A 40 6.58 -11.37 7.24
C LEU A 40 6.67 -11.17 8.75
N ILE A 41 5.92 -10.20 9.30
CA ILE A 41 5.89 -9.92 10.75
C ILE A 41 5.42 -11.14 11.52
N TYR A 42 4.35 -11.79 11.07
CA TYR A 42 3.84 -13.00 11.71
C TYR A 42 4.88 -14.13 11.71
N ALA A 43 5.58 -14.34 10.60
CA ALA A 43 6.64 -15.38 10.52
C ALA A 43 7.82 -15.06 11.43
N LEU A 44 8.26 -13.80 11.51
CA LEU A 44 9.30 -13.34 12.45
C LEU A 44 8.86 -13.53 13.90
N SER A 45 7.63 -13.15 14.22
CA SER A 45 7.04 -13.33 15.54
C SER A 45 7.00 -14.81 15.94
N ARG A 46 6.54 -15.68 15.03
CA ARG A 46 6.56 -17.15 15.27
C ARG A 46 7.96 -17.69 15.51
N TYR A 47 8.96 -17.15 14.80
CA TYR A 47 10.34 -17.55 14.98
C TYR A 47 10.86 -17.16 16.38
N LEU A 48 10.65 -15.91 16.80
CA LEU A 48 11.11 -15.38 18.09
C LEU A 48 10.39 -16.03 19.29
N LEU A 49 9.11 -16.35 19.13
CA LEU A 49 8.30 -17.01 20.16
C LEU A 49 8.41 -18.55 20.13
N CYS A 50 9.20 -19.11 19.21
CA CYS A 50 9.41 -20.54 19.12
C CYS A 50 10.42 -21.01 20.17
N GLN A 51 10.03 -21.97 21.01
CA GLN A 51 10.90 -22.53 22.04
C GLN A 51 12.03 -23.41 21.49
N GLN A 52 11.89 -23.91 20.27
CA GLN A 52 12.85 -24.86 19.65
C GLN A 52 13.02 -24.53 18.15
N PRO A 53 13.55 -23.33 17.79
CA PRO A 53 13.72 -22.98 16.38
C PRO A 53 14.73 -23.90 15.70
N GLN A 54 14.47 -24.24 14.43
CA GLN A 54 15.32 -25.11 13.62
C GLN A 54 15.91 -24.32 12.45
N GLY A 55 17.18 -23.93 12.53
CA GLY A 55 17.78 -23.01 11.57
C GLY A 55 16.98 -21.70 11.49
N HIS A 56 16.53 -21.31 10.31
CA HIS A 56 15.71 -20.11 10.12
C HIS A 56 14.20 -20.34 10.29
N LYS A 57 13.74 -21.49 10.79
CA LYS A 57 12.32 -21.83 10.87
C LYS A 57 11.86 -22.06 12.30
N SER A 58 10.63 -21.64 12.61
CA SER A 58 9.92 -22.08 13.81
C SER A 58 9.62 -23.58 13.68
N CYS A 59 9.72 -24.34 14.78
CA CYS A 59 9.56 -25.80 14.75
C CYS A 59 8.14 -26.27 14.38
N GLY A 60 7.12 -25.44 14.61
CA GLY A 60 5.72 -25.74 14.29
C GLY A 60 4.96 -26.58 15.30
N HIS A 61 5.63 -27.25 16.23
CA HIS A 61 5.03 -28.22 17.16
C HIS A 61 5.18 -27.91 18.66
N CYS A 62 6.08 -27.00 19.04
CA CYS A 62 6.18 -26.56 20.44
C CYS A 62 4.95 -25.78 20.87
N ARG A 63 4.76 -25.62 22.20
CA ARG A 63 3.61 -24.91 22.76
C ARG A 63 3.49 -23.47 22.23
N GLY A 64 4.60 -22.73 22.11
CA GLY A 64 4.59 -21.38 21.53
C GLY A 64 4.08 -21.38 20.08
N CYS A 65 4.55 -22.31 19.24
CA CYS A 65 4.08 -22.44 17.85
C CYS A 65 2.59 -22.80 17.75
N GLN A 66 2.11 -23.70 18.61
CA GLN A 66 0.69 -24.08 18.64
C GLN A 66 -0.21 -22.91 19.05
N LEU A 67 0.19 -22.16 20.08
CA LEU A 67 -0.55 -20.98 20.54
C LEU A 67 -0.54 -19.84 19.51
N MET A 68 0.57 -19.65 18.80
CA MET A 68 0.63 -18.71 17.67
C MET A 68 -0.31 -19.11 16.54
N GLN A 69 -0.39 -20.41 16.20
CA GLN A 69 -1.34 -20.91 15.20
C GLN A 69 -2.79 -20.73 15.63
N ALA A 70 -3.06 -20.91 16.92
CA ALA A 70 -4.40 -20.71 17.51
C ALA A 70 -4.75 -19.24 17.70
N GLY A 71 -3.81 -18.29 17.50
CA GLY A 71 -4.01 -16.86 17.73
C GLY A 71 -4.16 -16.47 19.22
N THR A 72 -3.69 -17.31 20.13
CA THR A 72 -3.88 -17.16 21.60
C THR A 72 -2.54 -17.15 22.37
N HIS A 73 -1.43 -16.80 21.71
CA HIS A 73 -0.15 -16.74 22.38
C HIS A 73 -0.11 -15.59 23.40
N PRO A 74 0.15 -15.85 24.70
CA PRO A 74 0.01 -14.84 25.76
C PRO A 74 1.05 -13.73 25.71
N ASP A 75 2.19 -13.96 25.04
CA ASP A 75 3.30 -13.01 24.91
C ASP A 75 3.36 -12.38 23.49
N TYR A 76 2.28 -12.51 22.72
CA TYR A 76 2.11 -11.88 21.41
C TYR A 76 0.98 -10.85 21.47
N TYR A 77 1.31 -9.59 21.29
CA TYR A 77 0.40 -8.47 21.42
C TYR A 77 0.22 -7.80 20.05
N THR A 78 -1.03 -7.59 19.66
CA THR A 78 -1.36 -6.87 18.42
C THR A 78 -2.02 -5.54 18.78
N LEU A 79 -1.42 -4.46 18.31
CA LEU A 79 -1.95 -3.10 18.39
C LEU A 79 -2.58 -2.74 17.05
N ALA A 80 -3.90 -2.72 17.00
CA ALA A 80 -4.71 -2.35 15.86
C ALA A 80 -5.85 -1.45 16.31
N PRO A 81 -6.41 -0.60 15.43
CA PRO A 81 -7.63 0.15 15.75
C PRO A 81 -8.76 -0.79 16.18
N GLU A 82 -9.54 -0.36 17.16
CA GLU A 82 -10.78 -1.06 17.54
C GLU A 82 -11.77 -1.05 16.36
N LYS A 83 -12.65 -2.05 16.35
CA LYS A 83 -13.67 -2.16 15.30
C LYS A 83 -14.52 -0.88 15.23
N GLY A 84 -14.51 -0.25 14.06
CA GLY A 84 -15.22 1.02 13.81
C GLY A 84 -14.41 2.29 14.11
N LYS A 85 -13.17 2.17 14.57
CA LYS A 85 -12.24 3.29 14.73
C LYS A 85 -11.16 3.27 13.63
N ASN A 86 -10.75 4.46 13.19
CA ASN A 86 -9.69 4.63 12.18
C ASN A 86 -8.34 5.03 12.80
N THR A 87 -8.26 5.10 14.14
CA THR A 87 -7.04 5.49 14.85
C THR A 87 -6.78 4.54 16.02
N LEU A 88 -5.51 4.42 16.38
CA LEU A 88 -5.04 3.64 17.52
C LEU A 88 -4.77 4.60 18.69
N GLY A 89 -5.61 4.53 19.73
CA GLY A 89 -5.56 5.41 20.89
C GLY A 89 -4.50 5.02 21.92
N ILE A 90 -4.23 5.94 22.84
CA ILE A 90 -3.22 5.81 23.89
C ILE A 90 -3.51 4.65 24.87
N ASP A 91 -4.77 4.37 25.16
CA ASP A 91 -5.15 3.37 26.18
C ASP A 91 -4.73 1.95 25.76
N ALA A 92 -4.91 1.59 24.47
CA ALA A 92 -4.44 0.32 23.94
C ALA A 92 -2.92 0.17 24.05
N VAL A 93 -2.18 1.25 23.81
CA VAL A 93 -0.71 1.25 23.95
C VAL A 93 -0.29 1.08 25.40
N ARG A 94 -0.94 1.80 26.32
CA ARG A 94 -0.66 1.72 27.77
C ARG A 94 -0.92 0.31 28.31
N GLU A 95 -2.07 -0.29 27.97
CA GLU A 95 -2.41 -1.65 28.37
C GLU A 95 -1.34 -2.67 27.95
N VAL A 96 -0.87 -2.58 26.71
CA VAL A 96 0.20 -3.47 26.22
C VAL A 96 1.52 -3.17 26.95
N THR A 97 1.89 -1.88 27.11
CA THR A 97 3.13 -1.48 27.76
C THR A 97 3.20 -1.96 29.22
N GLU A 98 2.10 -1.91 29.96
CA GLU A 98 2.00 -2.46 31.33
C GLU A 98 2.28 -3.97 31.36
N LYS A 99 1.67 -4.73 30.43
CA LYS A 99 1.90 -6.18 30.31
C LYS A 99 3.35 -6.52 29.92
N LEU A 100 4.04 -5.64 29.19
CA LEU A 100 5.44 -5.88 28.82
C LEU A 100 6.39 -5.80 30.03
N ASN A 101 6.03 -5.12 31.10
CA ASN A 101 6.82 -5.08 32.34
C ASN A 101 6.71 -6.38 33.15
N GLU A 102 5.75 -7.25 32.87
CA GLU A 102 5.64 -8.57 33.45
C GLU A 102 6.62 -9.53 32.79
N HIS A 103 6.94 -10.64 33.48
CA HIS A 103 7.70 -11.73 32.88
C HIS A 103 6.90 -12.40 31.76
N ALA A 104 7.61 -12.83 30.70
CA ALA A 104 6.99 -13.60 29.62
C ALA A 104 6.35 -14.90 30.20
N ARG A 105 5.09 -15.12 29.88
CA ARG A 105 4.31 -16.23 30.46
C ARG A 105 4.80 -17.62 30.02
N LEU A 106 5.47 -17.70 28.87
CA LEU A 106 6.11 -18.92 28.40
C LEU A 106 7.64 -18.91 28.57
N GLY A 107 8.19 -17.92 29.30
CA GLY A 107 9.61 -17.85 29.65
C GLY A 107 10.54 -17.53 28.49
N GLY A 108 10.07 -16.80 27.49
CA GLY A 108 10.85 -16.44 26.30
C GLY A 108 10.65 -15.00 25.89
N ALA A 109 10.62 -14.77 24.59
CA ALA A 109 10.41 -13.45 24.01
C ALA A 109 8.98 -12.94 24.18
N LYS A 110 8.83 -11.62 24.16
CA LYS A 110 7.56 -10.90 23.98
C LYS A 110 7.58 -10.16 22.66
N VAL A 111 6.50 -10.19 21.94
CA VAL A 111 6.40 -9.53 20.62
C VAL A 111 5.20 -8.62 20.59
N VAL A 112 5.42 -7.38 20.15
CA VAL A 112 4.37 -6.38 19.87
C VAL A 112 4.32 -6.11 18.39
N TRP A 113 3.17 -6.28 17.79
CA TRP A 113 2.89 -5.92 16.41
C TRP A 113 1.94 -4.74 16.34
N VAL A 114 2.42 -3.60 15.82
CA VAL A 114 1.59 -2.44 15.44
C VAL A 114 1.21 -2.59 13.97
N THR A 115 -0.06 -2.84 13.70
CA THR A 115 -0.55 -3.22 12.35
C THR A 115 -0.39 -2.12 11.31
N ASP A 116 -0.51 -0.85 11.72
CA ASP A 116 -0.14 0.33 10.94
C ASP A 116 0.23 1.46 11.91
N ALA A 117 1.48 1.85 11.89
CA ALA A 117 2.00 2.90 12.77
C ALA A 117 1.47 4.30 12.43
N ALA A 118 1.01 4.52 11.19
CA ALA A 118 0.40 5.79 10.78
C ALA A 118 -0.98 6.02 11.41
N LEU A 119 -1.60 4.98 11.98
CA LEU A 119 -2.88 5.08 12.68
C LEU A 119 -2.73 5.42 14.17
N LEU A 120 -1.52 5.45 14.70
CA LEU A 120 -1.26 5.90 16.07
C LEU A 120 -1.62 7.39 16.20
N THR A 121 -2.40 7.73 17.23
CA THR A 121 -2.53 9.13 17.64
C THR A 121 -1.19 9.64 18.17
N ASP A 122 -0.96 10.95 18.15
CA ASP A 122 0.28 11.53 18.70
C ASP A 122 0.49 11.13 20.17
N ALA A 123 -0.57 11.10 20.96
CA ALA A 123 -0.53 10.65 22.34
C ALA A 123 -0.14 9.18 22.48
N ALA A 124 -0.65 8.29 21.58
CA ALA A 124 -0.30 6.87 21.54
C ALA A 124 1.15 6.66 21.11
N ALA A 125 1.59 7.38 20.07
CA ALA A 125 2.96 7.31 19.61
C ALA A 125 3.93 7.77 20.70
N ASN A 126 3.65 8.90 21.37
CA ASN A 126 4.47 9.40 22.49
C ASN A 126 4.50 8.42 23.69
N ALA A 127 3.38 7.75 24.00
CA ALA A 127 3.36 6.73 25.06
C ALA A 127 4.28 5.53 24.76
N LEU A 128 4.48 5.21 23.48
CA LEU A 128 5.35 4.10 23.06
C LEU A 128 6.84 4.44 23.13
N LEU A 129 7.20 5.74 23.02
CA LEU A 129 8.61 6.18 22.91
C LEU A 129 9.48 5.68 24.06
N LYS A 130 9.03 5.78 25.30
CA LYS A 130 9.80 5.35 26.48
C LYS A 130 10.13 3.86 26.40
N THR A 131 9.17 3.03 26.00
CA THR A 131 9.35 1.57 25.89
C THR A 131 10.24 1.21 24.70
N LEU A 132 10.25 2.02 23.65
CA LEU A 132 11.16 1.85 22.51
C LEU A 132 12.59 2.29 22.83
N GLU A 133 12.79 3.25 23.75
CA GLU A 133 14.13 3.67 24.20
C GLU A 133 14.76 2.61 25.13
N GLU A 134 13.97 2.14 26.10
CA GLU A 134 14.39 1.21 27.12
C GLU A 134 13.45 -0.01 27.11
N PRO A 135 13.56 -0.88 26.10
CA PRO A 135 12.67 -2.03 25.97
C PRO A 135 12.92 -3.03 27.11
N PRO A 136 11.86 -3.61 27.69
CA PRO A 136 12.02 -4.74 28.61
C PRO A 136 12.79 -5.88 27.95
N ALA A 137 13.47 -6.70 28.74
CA ALA A 137 14.27 -7.81 28.24
C ALA A 137 13.45 -8.73 27.31
N GLU A 138 14.09 -9.24 26.26
CA GLU A 138 13.50 -10.14 25.26
C GLU A 138 12.19 -9.60 24.64
N THR A 139 12.07 -8.28 24.47
CA THR A 139 10.89 -7.65 23.88
C THR A 139 11.19 -7.09 22.49
N TRP A 140 10.35 -7.46 21.51
CA TRP A 140 10.52 -7.12 20.11
C TRP A 140 9.29 -6.38 19.60
N PHE A 141 9.52 -5.26 18.89
CA PHE A 141 8.48 -4.45 18.29
C PHE A 141 8.56 -4.52 16.77
N PHE A 142 7.44 -4.83 16.14
CA PHE A 142 7.25 -4.75 14.69
C PHE A 142 6.18 -3.71 14.39
N LEU A 143 6.56 -2.63 13.74
CA LEU A 143 5.66 -1.57 13.31
C LEU A 143 5.55 -1.63 11.80
N ALA A 144 4.35 -1.83 11.25
CA ALA A 144 4.13 -1.72 9.82
C ALA A 144 3.78 -0.26 9.45
N THR A 145 4.16 0.18 8.27
CA THR A 145 3.74 1.47 7.72
C THR A 145 3.80 1.47 6.20
N ARG A 146 2.95 2.27 5.58
CA ARG A 146 2.99 2.58 4.14
C ARG A 146 3.76 3.87 3.88
N GLU A 147 3.68 4.83 4.81
CA GLU A 147 4.16 6.20 4.69
C GLU A 147 4.97 6.58 5.95
N PRO A 148 6.25 6.19 6.04
CA PRO A 148 7.07 6.46 7.23
C PRO A 148 7.25 7.94 7.51
N GLU A 149 7.14 8.80 6.51
CA GLU A 149 7.23 10.26 6.63
C GLU A 149 6.06 10.87 7.44
N ARG A 150 4.92 10.22 7.52
CA ARG A 150 3.77 10.64 8.35
C ARG A 150 3.96 10.34 9.84
N LEU A 151 4.93 9.50 10.17
CA LEU A 151 5.21 9.16 11.56
C LEU A 151 6.03 10.24 12.24
N LEU A 152 5.82 10.42 13.55
CA LEU A 152 6.66 11.31 14.36
C LEU A 152 8.14 10.97 14.17
N ALA A 153 8.97 11.98 13.92
CA ALA A 153 10.41 11.82 13.75
C ALA A 153 11.05 11.11 14.95
N THR A 154 10.55 11.39 16.15
CA THR A 154 10.95 10.76 17.41
C THR A 154 10.68 9.25 17.44
N LEU A 155 9.57 8.79 16.85
CA LEU A 155 9.26 7.36 16.72
C LEU A 155 10.18 6.70 15.69
N ARG A 156 10.35 7.33 14.52
CA ARG A 156 11.22 6.80 13.46
C ARG A 156 12.66 6.64 13.89
N SER A 157 13.20 7.60 14.64
CA SER A 157 14.61 7.58 15.09
C SER A 157 14.93 6.42 16.04
N ARG A 158 13.93 5.81 16.69
CA ARG A 158 14.07 4.70 17.63
C ARG A 158 13.81 3.33 16.98
N CYS A 159 13.37 3.33 15.72
CA CYS A 159 13.13 2.12 14.97
C CYS A 159 14.16 1.96 13.87
N ARG A 160 14.54 0.72 13.60
CA ARG A 160 15.30 0.37 12.41
C ARG A 160 14.35 0.20 11.23
N LEU A 161 14.47 1.08 10.24
CA LEU A 161 13.69 0.97 9.02
C LEU A 161 14.12 -0.25 8.20
N HIS A 162 13.16 -1.07 7.82
CA HIS A 162 13.29 -2.15 6.86
C HIS A 162 12.31 -1.94 5.71
N TYR A 163 12.83 -1.64 4.53
CA TYR A 163 12.02 -1.49 3.33
C TYR A 163 11.83 -2.84 2.64
N LEU A 164 10.58 -3.26 2.53
CA LEU A 164 10.19 -4.45 1.79
C LEU A 164 9.97 -4.08 0.32
N ALA A 165 11.03 -4.22 -0.47
CA ALA A 165 11.02 -3.84 -1.87
C ALA A 165 10.15 -4.79 -2.71
N PRO A 166 9.43 -4.27 -3.73
CA PRO A 166 8.77 -5.12 -4.71
C PRO A 166 9.77 -6.06 -5.40
N PRO A 167 9.36 -7.30 -5.69
CA PRO A 167 10.21 -8.23 -6.43
C PRO A 167 10.42 -7.77 -7.88
N PRO A 168 11.44 -8.30 -8.58
CA PRO A 168 11.64 -8.00 -10.00
C PRO A 168 10.38 -8.24 -10.82
N GLU A 169 10.08 -7.35 -11.77
CA GLU A 169 8.85 -7.33 -12.58
C GLU A 169 8.56 -8.71 -13.22
N GLN A 170 9.57 -9.30 -13.86
CA GLN A 170 9.43 -10.62 -14.50
C GLN A 170 9.04 -11.73 -13.50
N TYR A 171 9.61 -11.69 -12.30
CA TYR A 171 9.26 -12.65 -11.24
C TYR A 171 7.81 -12.48 -10.77
N ALA A 172 7.40 -11.23 -10.56
CA ALA A 172 6.05 -10.87 -10.14
C ALA A 172 4.99 -11.29 -11.17
N VAL A 173 5.23 -11.01 -12.46
CA VAL A 173 4.34 -11.42 -13.56
C VAL A 173 4.25 -12.94 -13.66
N THR A 174 5.39 -13.65 -13.53
CA THR A 174 5.39 -15.13 -13.52
C THR A 174 4.59 -15.70 -12.34
N TRP A 175 4.65 -15.05 -11.19
CA TRP A 175 3.83 -15.47 -10.04
C TRP A 175 2.34 -15.18 -10.30
N LEU A 176 1.99 -13.98 -10.78
CA LEU A 176 0.62 -13.59 -11.10
C LEU A 176 -0.04 -14.53 -12.13
N SER A 177 0.70 -14.96 -13.15
CA SER A 177 0.19 -15.88 -14.18
C SER A 177 -0.19 -17.26 -13.65
N ARG A 178 0.26 -17.64 -12.46
CA ARG A 178 -0.15 -18.88 -11.76
C ARG A 178 -1.39 -18.69 -10.89
N GLU A 179 -1.70 -17.44 -10.53
CA GLU A 179 -2.81 -17.10 -9.64
C GLU A 179 -4.09 -16.79 -10.43
N VAL A 180 -3.96 -16.16 -11.61
CA VAL A 180 -5.07 -15.74 -12.45
C VAL A 180 -4.76 -15.97 -13.93
N THR A 181 -5.81 -16.30 -14.71
CA THR A 181 -5.72 -16.49 -16.15
C THR A 181 -6.03 -15.17 -16.87
N MET A 182 -5.00 -14.39 -17.17
CA MET A 182 -5.09 -13.11 -17.86
C MET A 182 -3.98 -13.01 -18.91
N SER A 183 -4.11 -12.08 -19.87
CA SER A 183 -3.04 -11.80 -20.84
C SER A 183 -1.79 -11.28 -20.15
N GLN A 184 -0.62 -11.50 -20.74
CA GLN A 184 0.66 -10.99 -20.21
C GLN A 184 0.65 -9.47 -20.04
N ASP A 185 0.05 -8.76 -20.99
CA ASP A 185 -0.05 -7.29 -20.95
C ASP A 185 -0.98 -6.83 -19.81
N ALA A 186 -2.09 -7.53 -19.56
CA ALA A 186 -2.98 -7.24 -18.44
C ALA A 186 -2.28 -7.47 -17.09
N LEU A 187 -1.52 -8.58 -16.95
CA LEU A 187 -0.75 -8.88 -15.74
C LEU A 187 0.32 -7.81 -15.48
N LEU A 188 1.01 -7.39 -16.54
CA LEU A 188 2.06 -6.38 -16.46
C LEU A 188 1.49 -5.00 -16.14
N ALA A 189 0.38 -4.61 -16.78
CA ALA A 189 -0.32 -3.37 -16.49
C ALA A 189 -0.83 -3.34 -15.04
N ALA A 190 -1.47 -4.40 -14.56
CA ALA A 190 -1.93 -4.51 -13.18
C ALA A 190 -0.77 -4.38 -12.18
N LEU A 191 0.37 -5.01 -12.46
CA LEU A 191 1.57 -4.91 -11.63
C LEU A 191 2.11 -3.48 -11.57
N ARG A 192 2.21 -2.80 -12.71
CA ARG A 192 2.68 -1.42 -12.80
C ARG A 192 1.71 -0.43 -12.16
N LEU A 193 0.40 -0.62 -12.32
CA LEU A 193 -0.64 0.13 -11.62
C LEU A 193 -0.56 -0.02 -10.09
N SER A 194 -0.02 -1.13 -9.62
CA SER A 194 0.19 -1.44 -8.20
C SER A 194 1.61 -1.14 -7.71
N ALA A 195 2.34 -0.27 -8.41
CA ALA A 195 3.72 0.11 -8.08
C ALA A 195 4.67 -1.09 -7.90
N GLY A 196 4.43 -2.19 -8.59
CA GLY A 196 5.23 -3.41 -8.52
C GLY A 196 4.82 -4.40 -7.43
N SER A 197 3.76 -4.11 -6.65
CA SER A 197 3.26 -5.03 -5.62
C SER A 197 2.41 -6.16 -6.23
N PRO A 198 2.86 -7.45 -6.15
CA PRO A 198 2.12 -8.53 -6.80
C PRO A 198 0.77 -8.84 -6.11
N GLY A 199 0.69 -8.69 -4.78
CA GLY A 199 -0.56 -8.94 -4.07
C GLY A 199 -1.61 -7.86 -4.33
N ALA A 200 -1.20 -6.59 -4.46
CA ALA A 200 -2.11 -5.52 -4.88
C ALA A 200 -2.56 -5.68 -6.35
N ALA A 201 -1.64 -6.09 -7.24
CA ALA A 201 -1.97 -6.42 -8.62
C ALA A 201 -2.97 -7.58 -8.71
N LEU A 202 -2.78 -8.63 -7.92
CA LEU A 202 -3.74 -9.75 -7.83
C LEU A 202 -5.12 -9.27 -7.37
N ALA A 203 -5.18 -8.34 -6.40
CA ALA A 203 -6.43 -7.80 -5.89
C ALA A 203 -7.22 -7.01 -6.95
N LEU A 204 -6.56 -6.46 -7.97
CA LEU A 204 -7.25 -5.81 -9.10
C LEU A 204 -8.08 -6.79 -9.94
N PHE A 205 -7.69 -8.08 -10.00
CA PHE A 205 -8.43 -9.12 -10.72
C PHE A 205 -9.52 -9.79 -9.88
N HIS A 206 -9.61 -9.44 -8.58
CA HIS A 206 -10.70 -9.92 -7.73
C HIS A 206 -11.88 -8.95 -7.74
N GLY A 207 -13.10 -9.50 -7.73
CA GLY A 207 -14.33 -8.71 -7.88
C GLY A 207 -14.40 -8.03 -9.25
N ASP A 208 -15.04 -6.86 -9.28
CA ASP A 208 -15.32 -6.11 -10.53
C ASP A 208 -14.27 -5.04 -10.85
N ASN A 209 -13.13 -5.00 -10.14
CA ASN A 209 -12.17 -3.90 -10.27
C ASN A 209 -11.54 -3.83 -11.67
N TRP A 210 -11.10 -4.97 -12.21
CA TRP A 210 -10.51 -5.02 -13.55
C TRP A 210 -11.53 -4.67 -14.63
N GLN A 211 -12.75 -5.22 -14.52
CA GLN A 211 -13.85 -4.91 -15.42
C GLN A 211 -14.23 -3.41 -15.37
N ALA A 212 -14.24 -2.81 -14.17
CA ALA A 212 -14.49 -1.38 -14.02
C ALA A 212 -13.40 -0.52 -14.69
N ARG A 213 -12.12 -0.97 -14.63
CA ARG A 213 -11.03 -0.31 -15.36
C ARG A 213 -11.20 -0.45 -16.88
N GLU A 214 -11.55 -1.62 -17.37
CA GLU A 214 -11.84 -1.83 -18.81
C GLU A 214 -12.98 -0.93 -19.28
N THR A 215 -14.06 -0.84 -18.50
CA THR A 215 -15.19 0.08 -18.76
C THR A 215 -14.73 1.54 -18.81
N LEU A 216 -13.87 1.97 -17.89
CA LEU A 216 -13.30 3.33 -17.91
C LEU A 216 -12.46 3.55 -19.18
N CYS A 217 -11.61 2.59 -19.56
CA CYS A 217 -10.80 2.69 -20.78
C CYS A 217 -11.66 2.78 -22.04
N GLN A 218 -12.75 2.01 -22.13
CA GLN A 218 -13.70 2.07 -23.24
C GLN A 218 -14.43 3.41 -23.31
N ALA A 219 -14.92 3.90 -22.16
CA ALA A 219 -15.56 5.21 -22.07
C ALA A 219 -14.58 6.34 -22.48
N LEU A 220 -13.32 6.26 -22.04
CA LEU A 220 -12.29 7.24 -22.39
C LEU A 220 -11.96 7.20 -23.89
N ALA A 221 -11.89 6.02 -24.50
CA ALA A 221 -11.69 5.88 -25.95
C ALA A 221 -12.80 6.52 -26.78
N TYR A 222 -14.01 6.59 -26.25
CA TYR A 222 -15.12 7.33 -26.86
C TYR A 222 -15.01 8.84 -26.59
N SER A 223 -14.71 9.24 -25.35
CA SER A 223 -14.70 10.64 -24.91
C SER A 223 -13.59 11.47 -25.57
N VAL A 224 -12.42 10.88 -25.81
CA VAL A 224 -11.26 11.60 -26.37
C VAL A 224 -11.54 12.14 -27.76
N PRO A 225 -11.99 11.37 -28.76
CA PRO A 225 -12.28 11.91 -30.09
C PRO A 225 -13.58 12.71 -30.16
N SER A 226 -14.58 12.40 -29.34
CA SER A 226 -15.86 13.13 -29.35
C SER A 226 -15.81 14.47 -28.62
N GLY A 227 -14.88 14.62 -27.66
CA GLY A 227 -14.81 15.78 -26.76
C GLY A 227 -15.85 15.75 -25.63
N ASP A 228 -16.68 14.72 -25.54
CA ASP A 228 -17.68 14.51 -24.48
C ASP A 228 -17.04 13.79 -23.28
N TRP A 229 -16.38 14.56 -22.44
CA TRP A 229 -15.74 14.02 -21.22
C TRP A 229 -16.75 13.83 -20.09
N TYR A 230 -17.89 14.53 -20.14
CA TYR A 230 -18.93 14.35 -19.13
C TYR A 230 -19.49 12.92 -19.10
N SER A 231 -19.46 12.21 -20.23
CA SER A 231 -19.87 10.80 -20.32
C SER A 231 -19.06 9.86 -19.39
N LEU A 232 -17.85 10.26 -18.94
CA LEU A 232 -17.05 9.53 -17.96
C LEU A 232 -17.63 9.53 -16.55
N LEU A 233 -18.62 10.39 -16.25
CA LEU A 233 -19.20 10.49 -14.92
C LEU A 233 -19.71 9.13 -14.40
N ALA A 234 -20.40 8.37 -15.22
CA ALA A 234 -20.92 7.05 -14.85
C ALA A 234 -19.81 6.06 -14.48
N ALA A 235 -18.66 6.12 -15.18
CA ALA A 235 -17.51 5.24 -14.90
C ALA A 235 -16.71 5.69 -13.68
N LEU A 236 -16.68 6.99 -13.35
CA LEU A 236 -15.87 7.55 -12.27
C LEU A 236 -16.62 7.68 -10.93
N ASN A 237 -17.94 7.97 -10.97
CA ASN A 237 -18.74 8.20 -9.75
C ASN A 237 -19.09 6.89 -9.04
N HIS A 238 -18.16 6.39 -8.27
CA HIS A 238 -18.27 5.14 -7.51
C HIS A 238 -17.60 5.29 -6.13
N GLU A 239 -17.88 4.40 -5.19
CA GLU A 239 -17.20 4.39 -3.87
C GLU A 239 -15.68 4.30 -3.99
N GLN A 240 -15.19 3.60 -5.02
CA GLN A 240 -13.76 3.49 -5.36
C GLN A 240 -13.28 4.60 -6.31
N ALA A 241 -13.92 5.76 -6.37
CA ALA A 241 -13.53 6.87 -7.23
C ALA A 241 -12.03 7.25 -7.12
N PRO A 242 -11.39 7.26 -5.93
CA PRO A 242 -9.96 7.52 -5.85
C PRO A 242 -9.10 6.53 -6.65
N ALA A 243 -9.46 5.24 -6.68
CA ALA A 243 -8.77 4.24 -7.48
C ALA A 243 -9.02 4.43 -8.98
N ARG A 244 -10.26 4.76 -9.37
CA ARG A 244 -10.63 5.01 -10.77
C ARG A 244 -9.95 6.27 -11.32
N LEU A 245 -9.85 7.33 -10.52
CA LEU A 245 -9.07 8.52 -10.85
C LEU A 245 -7.57 8.23 -10.95
N HIS A 246 -7.05 7.32 -10.14
CA HIS A 246 -5.67 6.86 -10.28
C HIS A 246 -5.44 6.18 -11.63
N TRP A 247 -6.35 5.31 -12.09
CA TRP A 247 -6.24 4.70 -13.43
C TRP A 247 -6.26 5.75 -14.53
N LEU A 248 -7.15 6.75 -14.46
CA LEU A 248 -7.18 7.86 -15.40
C LEU A 248 -5.86 8.64 -15.37
N ALA A 249 -5.35 8.97 -14.20
CA ALA A 249 -4.07 9.67 -14.04
C ALA A 249 -2.89 8.91 -14.67
N THR A 250 -2.85 7.58 -14.54
CA THR A 250 -1.79 6.77 -15.16
C THR A 250 -1.87 6.74 -16.69
N LEU A 251 -3.07 6.75 -17.28
CA LEU A 251 -3.27 6.86 -18.73
C LEU A 251 -2.80 8.23 -19.26
N LEU A 252 -3.15 9.31 -18.57
CA LEU A 252 -2.70 10.66 -18.90
C LEU A 252 -1.18 10.80 -18.76
N MET A 253 -0.61 10.20 -17.71
CA MET A 253 0.85 10.17 -17.51
C MET A 253 1.57 9.39 -18.62
N ASP A 254 1.02 8.28 -19.08
CA ASP A 254 1.60 7.52 -20.18
C ASP A 254 1.51 8.28 -21.51
N ALA A 255 0.44 9.04 -21.74
CA ALA A 255 0.34 9.96 -22.87
C ALA A 255 1.41 11.09 -22.80
N LEU A 256 1.66 11.64 -21.61
CA LEU A 256 2.76 12.59 -21.38
C LEU A 256 4.14 11.99 -21.66
N LYS A 257 4.38 10.78 -21.13
CA LYS A 257 5.63 10.04 -21.41
C LYS A 257 5.86 9.83 -22.90
N ARG A 258 4.79 9.53 -23.64
CA ARG A 258 4.85 9.36 -25.08
C ARG A 258 5.28 10.65 -25.81
N HIS A 259 4.76 11.81 -25.41
CA HIS A 259 5.20 13.12 -25.96
C HIS A 259 6.71 13.35 -25.76
N HIS A 260 7.27 12.81 -24.68
CA HIS A 260 8.71 12.89 -24.38
C HIS A 260 9.54 11.70 -24.92
N GLY A 261 8.93 10.81 -25.70
CA GLY A 261 9.63 9.66 -26.29
C GLY A 261 10.04 8.56 -25.28
N ALA A 262 9.45 8.55 -24.09
CA ALA A 262 9.74 7.53 -23.10
C ALA A 262 9.16 6.16 -23.50
N ALA A 263 9.97 5.10 -23.38
CA ALA A 263 9.59 3.75 -23.77
C ALA A 263 8.76 3.01 -22.71
N GLN A 264 8.95 3.34 -21.43
CA GLN A 264 8.24 2.66 -20.33
C GLN A 264 6.89 3.31 -20.03
N VAL A 265 5.82 2.57 -20.29
CA VAL A 265 4.44 2.94 -19.97
C VAL A 265 3.85 1.98 -18.95
N THR A 266 2.85 2.45 -18.21
CA THR A 266 2.13 1.66 -17.20
C THR A 266 1.05 0.81 -17.88
N ASN A 267 0.28 1.42 -18.78
CA ASN A 267 -0.92 0.83 -19.40
C ASN A 267 -0.57 0.11 -20.72
N VAL A 268 0.26 -0.94 -20.62
CA VAL A 268 0.72 -1.73 -21.79
C VAL A 268 -0.40 -2.56 -22.43
N ASP A 269 -1.48 -2.80 -21.72
CA ASP A 269 -2.66 -3.54 -22.17
C ASP A 269 -3.58 -2.72 -23.09
N VAL A 270 -3.47 -1.39 -23.07
CA VAL A 270 -4.28 -0.47 -23.90
C VAL A 270 -3.42 0.56 -24.64
N PRO A 271 -2.41 0.12 -25.41
CA PRO A 271 -1.45 1.03 -26.06
C PRO A 271 -2.13 1.97 -27.07
N GLY A 272 -3.20 1.53 -27.73
CA GLY A 272 -3.97 2.33 -28.67
C GLY A 272 -4.61 3.55 -27.99
N LEU A 273 -5.19 3.38 -26.81
CA LEU A 273 -5.79 4.48 -26.05
C LEU A 273 -4.73 5.52 -25.62
N VAL A 274 -3.55 5.06 -25.20
CA VAL A 274 -2.43 5.97 -24.85
C VAL A 274 -1.98 6.80 -26.06
N VAL A 275 -1.91 6.18 -27.24
CA VAL A 275 -1.60 6.86 -28.51
C VAL A 275 -2.67 7.91 -28.84
N GLU A 276 -3.94 7.55 -28.71
CA GLU A 276 -5.06 8.43 -29.00
C GLU A 276 -5.09 9.63 -28.06
N LEU A 277 -4.89 9.43 -26.77
CA LEU A 277 -4.75 10.53 -25.80
C LEU A 277 -3.60 11.49 -26.18
N ALA A 278 -2.43 10.94 -26.54
CA ALA A 278 -1.27 11.76 -26.93
C ALA A 278 -1.50 12.53 -28.24
N ASN A 279 -2.28 11.98 -29.18
CA ASN A 279 -2.58 12.65 -30.45
C ASN A 279 -3.64 13.74 -30.30
N HIS A 280 -4.63 13.58 -29.44
CA HIS A 280 -5.72 14.55 -29.27
C HIS A 280 -5.43 15.65 -28.24
N LEU A 281 -4.55 15.37 -27.26
CA LEU A 281 -4.24 16.29 -26.18
C LEU A 281 -2.81 16.82 -26.28
N SER A 282 -2.66 18.14 -26.32
CA SER A 282 -1.34 18.77 -26.24
C SER A 282 -0.69 18.53 -24.88
N LEU A 283 0.63 18.67 -24.81
CA LEU A 283 1.39 18.51 -23.57
C LEU A 283 0.82 19.37 -22.42
N SER A 284 0.53 20.65 -22.70
CA SER A 284 -0.03 21.56 -21.70
C SER A 284 -1.43 21.17 -21.22
N ARG A 285 -2.29 20.66 -22.11
CA ARG A 285 -3.60 20.14 -21.74
C ARG A 285 -3.49 18.89 -20.87
N LEU A 286 -2.64 17.95 -21.26
CA LEU A 286 -2.39 16.75 -20.46
C LEU A 286 -1.89 17.09 -19.05
N GLN A 287 -0.99 18.06 -18.92
CA GLN A 287 -0.49 18.52 -17.61
C GLN A 287 -1.58 19.14 -16.75
N ALA A 288 -2.41 20.02 -17.33
CA ALA A 288 -3.52 20.67 -16.63
C ALA A 288 -4.55 19.64 -16.15
N ILE A 289 -4.98 18.74 -17.03
CA ILE A 289 -5.95 17.67 -16.70
C ILE A 289 -5.39 16.74 -15.63
N LEU A 290 -4.14 16.30 -15.77
CA LEU A 290 -3.49 15.43 -14.77
C LEU A 290 -3.41 16.11 -13.40
N GLY A 291 -3.08 17.40 -13.35
CA GLY A 291 -3.06 18.17 -12.11
C GLY A 291 -4.41 18.18 -11.40
N ASP A 292 -5.48 18.48 -12.14
CA ASP A 292 -6.84 18.47 -11.59
C ASP A 292 -7.28 17.06 -11.14
N VAL A 293 -7.00 16.03 -11.92
CA VAL A 293 -7.31 14.63 -11.56
C VAL A 293 -6.61 14.24 -10.26
N CYS A 294 -5.33 14.58 -10.11
CA CYS A 294 -4.57 14.31 -8.88
C CYS A 294 -5.13 15.08 -7.68
N HIS A 295 -5.46 16.36 -7.86
CA HIS A 295 -6.03 17.22 -6.83
C HIS A 295 -7.39 16.68 -6.33
N ILE A 296 -8.30 16.38 -7.24
CA ILE A 296 -9.62 15.83 -6.88
C ILE A 296 -9.49 14.48 -6.20
N ARG A 297 -8.56 13.62 -6.67
CA ARG A 297 -8.27 12.35 -6.01
C ARG A 297 -7.81 12.56 -4.58
N GLU A 298 -6.91 13.51 -4.32
CA GLU A 298 -6.42 13.83 -2.98
C GLU A 298 -7.55 14.34 -2.08
N GLN A 299 -8.41 15.23 -2.57
CA GLN A 299 -9.57 15.70 -1.82
C GLN A 299 -10.51 14.57 -1.42
N LEU A 300 -10.79 13.64 -2.34
CA LEU A 300 -11.63 12.47 -2.05
C LEU A 300 -11.04 11.52 -1.01
N MET A 301 -9.71 11.51 -0.86
CA MET A 301 -9.01 10.67 0.13
C MET A 301 -8.85 11.35 1.49
N SER A 302 -8.74 12.69 1.52
CA SER A 302 -8.39 13.44 2.73
C SER A 302 -9.59 14.07 3.44
N VAL A 303 -10.64 14.43 2.70
CA VAL A 303 -11.79 15.17 3.24
C VAL A 303 -12.99 14.25 3.43
N THR A 304 -13.49 14.15 4.66
CA THR A 304 -14.69 13.37 4.98
C THR A 304 -15.98 14.15 4.65
N GLY A 305 -17.00 13.45 4.17
CA GLY A 305 -18.32 14.05 3.91
C GLY A 305 -18.41 14.89 2.62
N ILE A 306 -17.40 14.84 1.76
CA ILE A 306 -17.39 15.56 0.50
C ILE A 306 -18.40 14.97 -0.50
N ASN A 307 -19.08 15.82 -1.28
CA ASN A 307 -19.95 15.35 -2.34
C ASN A 307 -19.11 14.90 -3.55
N ARG A 308 -18.91 13.59 -3.65
CA ARG A 308 -18.10 12.95 -4.68
C ARG A 308 -18.60 13.26 -6.10
N GLU A 309 -19.92 13.16 -6.32
CA GLU A 309 -20.51 13.39 -7.65
C GLU A 309 -20.27 14.82 -8.11
N LEU A 310 -20.46 15.78 -7.23
CA LEU A 310 -20.23 17.20 -7.56
C LEU A 310 -18.76 17.46 -7.93
N LEU A 311 -17.81 16.89 -7.18
CA LEU A 311 -16.38 17.04 -7.49
C LEU A 311 -15.99 16.43 -8.82
N ILE A 312 -16.48 15.23 -9.10
CA ILE A 312 -16.17 14.57 -10.38
C ILE A 312 -16.84 15.32 -11.54
N THR A 313 -18.06 15.80 -11.36
CA THR A 313 -18.76 16.64 -12.36
C THR A 313 -17.97 17.91 -12.66
N ASP A 314 -17.53 18.62 -11.63
CA ASP A 314 -16.71 19.83 -11.78
C ASP A 314 -15.39 19.53 -12.53
N LEU A 315 -14.71 18.43 -12.18
CA LEU A 315 -13.52 17.95 -12.89
C LEU A 315 -13.79 17.76 -14.38
N LEU A 316 -14.84 17.03 -14.74
CA LEU A 316 -15.15 16.70 -16.13
C LEU A 316 -15.52 17.95 -16.94
N LEU A 317 -16.29 18.87 -16.36
CA LEU A 317 -16.62 20.15 -17.00
C LEU A 317 -15.39 21.04 -17.18
N ARG A 318 -14.45 21.06 -16.23
CA ARG A 318 -13.15 21.74 -16.41
C ARG A 318 -12.35 21.14 -17.55
N ILE A 319 -12.30 19.80 -17.65
CA ILE A 319 -11.59 19.13 -18.74
C ILE A 319 -12.19 19.58 -20.08
N GLU A 320 -13.52 19.56 -20.26
CA GLU A 320 -14.15 20.03 -21.48
C GLU A 320 -13.85 21.50 -21.77
N HIS A 321 -13.80 22.33 -20.72
CA HIS A 321 -13.40 23.74 -20.88
C HIS A 321 -11.95 23.86 -21.40
N TYR A 322 -11.01 23.08 -20.90
CA TYR A 322 -9.61 23.09 -21.36
C TYR A 322 -9.46 22.66 -22.83
N LEU A 323 -10.43 21.95 -23.38
CA LEU A 323 -10.41 21.52 -24.78
C LEU A 323 -10.88 22.62 -25.74
N GLN A 324 -11.55 23.65 -25.25
CA GLN A 324 -12.04 24.75 -26.10
C GLN A 324 -10.88 25.57 -26.69
N PRO A 325 -11.03 26.12 -27.91
CA PRO A 325 -10.03 26.99 -28.49
C PRO A 325 -9.84 28.28 -27.69
N GLY A 326 -8.59 28.69 -27.50
CA GLY A 326 -8.26 30.00 -26.88
C GLY A 326 -8.32 30.03 -25.34
N VAL A 327 -8.62 28.93 -24.70
CA VAL A 327 -8.63 28.86 -23.22
C VAL A 327 -7.23 28.94 -22.65
N VAL A 328 -7.06 29.78 -21.64
CA VAL A 328 -5.82 29.87 -20.83
C VAL A 328 -5.84 28.73 -19.84
N LEU A 329 -4.85 27.82 -19.94
CA LEU A 329 -4.72 26.69 -19.04
C LEU A 329 -4.09 27.12 -17.70
N PRO A 330 -4.44 26.49 -16.58
CA PRO A 330 -3.77 26.74 -15.31
C PRO A 330 -2.28 26.38 -15.43
N VAL A 331 -1.43 27.21 -14.83
CA VAL A 331 0.00 26.92 -14.75
C VAL A 331 0.16 25.78 -13.74
N PRO A 332 0.86 24.68 -14.08
CA PRO A 332 1.14 23.63 -13.11
C PRO A 332 1.88 24.21 -11.92
N HIS A 333 1.29 24.16 -10.74
CA HIS A 333 2.03 24.39 -9.51
C HIS A 333 2.87 23.12 -9.24
N LEU A 334 4.18 23.23 -9.51
CA LEU A 334 5.20 22.23 -9.17
C LEU A 334 5.51 22.25 -7.66
#